data_8d202518b102f543bdf0e22abd4b85bd
#
_entry.id   8d202518b102f543bdf0e22abd4b85bd
#
_cell.length_a   1.000
_cell.length_b   1.000
_cell.length_c   1.000
_cell.angle_alpha   90.00
_cell.angle_beta   90.00
_cell.angle_gamma   90.00
#
_symmetry.space_group_name_H-M   'P 1'
#
loop_
_entity.id
_entity.type
_entity.pdbx_description
1 polymer ?
#
loop_
_entity_poly.entity_id
_entity_poly.type
_entity_poly.pdbx_seq_one_letter_code
_entity_poly.pdbx_strand_id
1 'polypeptide(L)' 'MELTLIYTIIGFGLAAYSVIANDSVQ' A
#
# COMPACT_ATOMS: atom_id res chain seq x y z
N MET A 1 16.61 -7.03 11.03
CA MET A 1 15.47 -6.71 10.20
C MET A 1 14.28 -7.53 10.56
N GLU A 2 13.15 -6.89 10.65
CA GLU A 2 11.94 -7.58 11.05
C GLU A 2 11.01 -7.73 9.86
N LEU A 3 10.62 -8.95 9.58
CA LEU A 3 9.71 -9.25 8.48
C LEU A 3 8.37 -8.56 8.64
N THR A 4 7.90 -8.51 9.87
CA THR A 4 6.61 -7.87 10.15
C THR A 4 6.63 -6.43 9.71
N LEU A 5 7.72 -5.75 9.99
CA LEU A 5 7.86 -4.34 9.62
C LEU A 5 7.83 -4.17 8.11
N ILE A 6 8.54 -5.05 7.42
CA ILE A 6 8.59 -4.98 5.96
C ILE A 6 7.21 -5.20 5.37
N TYR A 7 6.50 -6.20 5.84
CA TYR A 7 5.16 -6.49 5.34
C TYR A 7 4.19 -5.35 5.64
N THR A 8 4.36 -4.73 6.80
CA THR A 8 3.51 -3.61 7.16
C THR A 8 3.68 -2.45 6.20
N ILE A 9 4.92 -2.13 5.87
CA ILE A 9 5.22 -1.05 4.96
C ILE A 9 4.66 -1.34 3.57
N ILE A 10 4.88 -2.55 3.10
CA ILE A 10 4.41 -2.95 1.77
C ILE A 10 2.88 -2.92 1.72
N GLY A 11 2.24 -3.47 2.72
CA GLY A 11 0.78 -3.49 2.77
C GLY A 11 0.19 -2.10 2.81
N PHE A 12 0.78 -1.24 3.61
CA PHE A 12 0.31 0.14 3.72
C PHE A 12 0.50 0.88 2.40
N GLY A 13 1.65 0.67 1.79
CA GLY A 13 1.93 1.32 0.51
C GLY A 13 0.99 0.87 -0.58
N LEU A 14 0.70 -0.42 -0.63
CA LEU A 14 -0.22 -0.96 -1.63
C LEU A 14 -1.64 -0.43 -1.41
N ALA A 15 -2.06 -0.34 -0.16
CA ALA A 15 -3.38 0.17 0.14
C ALA A 15 -3.52 1.62 -0.27
N ALA A 16 -2.51 2.42 0.03
CA ALA A 16 -2.52 3.82 -0.33
C ALA A 16 -2.53 3.99 -1.85
N TYR A 17 -1.72 3.20 -2.52
CA TYR A 17 -1.66 3.27 -3.98
C TYR A 17 -3.00 2.90 -4.59
N SER A 18 -3.66 1.90 -4.02
CA SER A 18 -4.94 1.44 -4.53
C SER A 18 -6.00 2.52 -4.42
N VAL A 19 -5.98 3.25 -3.31
CA VAL A 19 -6.95 4.32 -3.11
C VAL A 19 -6.76 5.41 -4.16
N ILE A 20 -5.52 5.80 -4.39
CA ILE A 20 -5.22 6.84 -5.35
C ILE A 20 -5.59 6.40 -6.76
N ALA A 21 -5.23 5.17 -7.11
CA ALA A 21 -5.51 4.66 -8.45
C ALA A 21 -7.01 4.53 -8.69
N ASN A 22 -7.73 4.11 -7.67
CA ASN A 22 -9.17 3.94 -7.78
C ASN A 22 -9.88 5.28 -7.93
N ASP A 23 -9.34 6.30 -7.31
CA ASP A 23 -9.92 7.63 -7.39
C ASP A 23 -9.75 8.23 -8.77
N SER A 24 -8.80 7.72 -9.52
CA SER A 24 -8.46 8.22 -10.84
C SER A 24 -9.25 7.55 -11.95
N VAL A 25 -10.28 6.84 -11.60
CA VAL A 25 -11.10 6.12 -12.58
C VAL A 25 -11.75 7.08 -13.58
N GLN A 26 -11.82 6.61 -14.81
CA GLN A 26 -12.47 7.37 -15.88
C GLN A 26 -13.96 7.32 -15.79
#